data_e08a0b1825a3d14e15e278dcaaf43a54
#
_entry.id   e08a0b1825a3d14e15e278dcaaf43a54
#
_cell.length_a   1.000
_cell.length_b   1.000
_cell.length_c   1.000
_cell.angle_alpha   90.00
_cell.angle_beta   90.00
_cell.angle_gamma   90.00
#
_symmetry.space_group_name_H-M   'P 1'
#
loop_
_entity.id
_entity.type
_entity.pdbx_description
1 polymer ?
#
loop_
_entity_poly.entity_id
_entity_poly.type
_entity_poly.pdbx_seq_one_letter_code
_entity_poly.pdbx_strand_id
1 'polypeptide(L)'
;AGTHGKTSTTSILSTIFDYAQTDPTVLVGGNLSTIGGNVRIGNSKHFITEACEYVDSFLSFNPLIGIVLNIEEDHLDYFSGLDEIKASFNKFGKLLPQSGYFIINGDNENTKDIVYDVRANIIRFGQNPDNDAIISDIRYDENGYAIFNLKYKGVNLGGFHLSVYGLHNIYNATA
;
A
#
# COMPACT_ATOMS: atom_id res chain seq x y z
N ALA A 1 0.67 3.35 -4.04
CA ALA A 1 -0.30 4.16 -4.77
C ALA A 1 -1.70 4.01 -4.18
N GLY A 2 -2.65 4.81 -4.63
CA GLY A 2 -4.05 4.79 -4.21
C GLY A 2 -4.56 6.20 -3.93
N THR A 3 -5.87 6.39 -4.00
CA THR A 3 -6.48 7.70 -3.75
C THR A 3 -6.13 8.21 -2.35
N HIS A 4 -6.25 7.34 -1.34
CA HIS A 4 -5.99 7.69 0.06
C HIS A 4 -4.99 6.73 0.72
N GLY A 5 -4.28 7.21 1.77
CA GLY A 5 -3.41 6.40 2.61
C GLY A 5 -1.96 6.24 2.12
N LYS A 6 -1.58 6.81 0.97
CA LYS A 6 -0.21 6.72 0.40
C LYS A 6 0.87 7.07 1.42
N THR A 7 0.83 8.28 1.96
CA THR A 7 1.81 8.79 2.94
C THR A 7 1.86 7.93 4.21
N SER A 8 0.70 7.54 4.74
CA SER A 8 0.61 6.70 5.94
C SER A 8 1.25 5.33 5.71
N THR A 9 0.92 4.65 4.60
CA THR A 9 1.50 3.35 4.26
C THR A 9 3.01 3.44 4.03
N THR A 10 3.48 4.45 3.30
CA THR A 10 4.91 4.66 3.05
C THR A 10 5.64 4.94 4.36
N SER A 11 5.05 5.69 5.28
CA SER A 11 5.62 5.96 6.60
C SER A 11 5.70 4.69 7.47
N ILE A 12 4.63 3.88 7.51
CA ILE A 12 4.62 2.60 8.23
C ILE A 12 5.68 1.65 7.66
N LEU A 13 5.71 1.49 6.34
CA LEU A 13 6.70 0.65 5.67
C LEU A 13 8.13 1.11 5.95
N SER A 14 8.39 2.41 5.87
CA SER A 14 9.70 3.00 6.16
C SER A 14 10.13 2.74 7.60
N THR A 15 9.20 2.82 8.56
CA THR A 15 9.46 2.53 9.97
C THR A 15 9.79 1.04 10.19
N ILE A 16 9.08 0.13 9.51
CA ILE A 16 9.38 -1.31 9.56
C ILE A 16 10.78 -1.60 9.02
N PHE A 17 11.13 -1.03 7.88
CA PHE A 17 12.45 -1.21 7.26
C PHE A 17 13.59 -0.61 8.09
N ASP A 18 13.34 0.54 8.74
CA ASP A 18 14.30 1.16 9.64
C ASP A 18 14.51 0.30 10.89
N TYR A 19 13.41 -0.16 11.52
CA TYR A 19 13.47 -1.07 12.67
C TYR A 19 14.20 -2.38 12.34
N ALA A 20 14.01 -2.90 11.13
CA ALA A 20 14.72 -4.08 10.62
C ALA A 20 16.19 -3.80 10.24
N GLN A 21 16.68 -2.57 10.44
CA GLN A 21 18.05 -2.14 10.14
C GLN A 21 18.47 -2.39 8.67
N THR A 22 17.53 -2.26 7.75
CA THR A 22 17.79 -2.51 6.31
C THR A 22 18.32 -1.29 5.56
N ASP A 23 18.41 -0.13 6.20
CA ASP A 23 18.94 1.14 5.67
C ASP A 23 18.38 1.53 4.27
N PRO A 24 17.06 1.70 4.12
CA PRO A 24 16.45 2.03 2.83
C PRO A 24 16.66 3.49 2.45
N THR A 25 16.66 3.79 1.15
CA THR A 25 16.35 5.12 0.66
C THR A 25 14.82 5.30 0.69
N VAL A 26 14.36 6.42 1.25
CA VAL A 26 12.94 6.72 1.45
C VAL A 26 12.59 8.08 0.88
N LEU A 27 11.47 8.14 0.12
CA LEU A 27 10.85 9.37 -0.33
C LEU A 27 9.37 9.33 0.03
N VAL A 28 8.93 10.21 0.93
CA VAL A 28 7.55 10.30 1.42
C VAL A 28 6.98 11.69 1.21
N GLY A 29 5.69 11.80 0.90
CA GLY A 29 5.03 13.08 0.62
C GLY A 29 4.87 14.02 1.82
N GLY A 30 4.99 13.48 3.05
CA GLY A 30 4.90 14.22 4.31
C GLY A 30 6.20 14.23 5.09
N ASN A 31 6.24 15.03 6.16
CA ASN A 31 7.39 15.02 7.09
C ASN A 31 7.26 13.81 8.05
N LEU A 32 8.22 12.90 7.99
CA LEU A 32 8.30 11.72 8.84
C LEU A 32 9.42 11.90 9.87
N SER A 33 9.05 12.04 11.14
CA SER A 33 9.99 12.32 12.23
C SER A 33 11.09 11.25 12.39
N THR A 34 10.77 9.98 12.11
CA THR A 34 11.71 8.85 12.21
C THR A 34 12.88 8.95 11.23
N ILE A 35 12.71 9.67 10.11
CA ILE A 35 13.78 9.92 9.14
C ILE A 35 14.25 11.38 9.11
N GLY A 36 13.69 12.23 9.98
CA GLY A 36 14.07 13.65 10.10
C GLY A 36 13.62 14.54 8.93
N GLY A 37 12.62 14.11 8.15
CA GLY A 37 12.15 14.86 6.98
C GLY A 37 11.28 14.04 6.05
N ASN A 38 11.25 14.39 4.79
CA ASN A 38 10.52 13.66 3.74
C ASN A 38 11.43 12.85 2.81
N VAL A 39 12.75 12.96 2.98
CA VAL A 39 13.76 12.22 2.21
C VAL A 39 14.81 11.69 3.15
N ARG A 40 15.16 10.42 3.00
CA ARG A 40 16.33 9.77 3.60
C ARG A 40 17.09 9.02 2.53
N ILE A 41 18.38 9.19 2.46
CA ILE A 41 19.25 8.41 1.58
C ILE A 41 19.88 7.29 2.41
N GLY A 42 19.61 6.04 2.03
CA GLY A 42 20.19 4.84 2.61
C GLY A 42 21.22 4.20 1.67
N ASN A 43 21.96 3.21 2.19
CA ASN A 43 23.00 2.52 1.43
C ASN A 43 22.55 1.14 0.91
N SER A 44 21.32 0.69 1.26
CA SER A 44 20.81 -0.59 0.79
C SER A 44 20.22 -0.50 -0.62
N LYS A 45 19.85 -1.65 -1.16
CA LYS A 45 19.12 -1.75 -2.44
C LYS A 45 17.65 -1.35 -2.37
N HIS A 46 17.14 -1.06 -1.18
CA HIS A 46 15.72 -0.78 -0.97
C HIS A 46 15.45 0.70 -1.21
N PHE A 47 14.51 0.97 -2.11
CA PHE A 47 13.97 2.30 -2.36
C PHE A 47 12.46 2.27 -2.13
N ILE A 48 11.99 3.05 -1.16
CA ILE A 48 10.59 3.14 -0.74
C ILE A 48 10.08 4.53 -1.12
N THR A 49 9.03 4.59 -1.93
CA THR A 49 8.46 5.88 -2.36
C THR A 49 6.96 5.83 -2.50
N GLU A 50 6.33 6.97 -2.31
CA GLU A 50 4.95 7.16 -2.73
C GLU A 50 4.87 7.21 -4.26
N ALA A 51 3.83 6.61 -4.80
CA ALA A 51 3.53 6.61 -6.22
C ALA A 51 2.19 7.36 -6.41
N CYS A 52 2.28 8.61 -6.90
CA CYS A 52 1.13 9.47 -7.12
C CYS A 52 0.51 9.22 -8.49
N GLU A 53 -0.80 9.02 -8.54
CA GLU A 53 -1.58 8.80 -9.75
C GLU A 53 -1.83 10.08 -10.57
N TYR A 54 -1.76 11.25 -9.93
CA TYR A 54 -2.03 12.52 -10.59
C TYR A 54 -1.10 12.75 -11.78
N VAL A 55 -1.68 13.14 -12.89
CA VAL A 55 -1.03 13.28 -14.22
C VAL A 55 -0.20 12.05 -14.63
N ASP A 56 -0.64 10.86 -14.24
CA ASP A 56 0.03 9.59 -14.54
C ASP A 56 1.50 9.53 -14.06
N SER A 57 1.90 10.37 -13.10
CA SER A 57 3.31 10.50 -12.69
C SER A 57 3.92 9.18 -12.16
N PHE A 58 3.11 8.31 -11.54
CA PHE A 58 3.55 6.99 -11.07
C PHE A 58 3.94 6.03 -12.22
N LEU A 59 3.51 6.30 -13.46
CA LEU A 59 3.89 5.50 -14.63
C LEU A 59 5.35 5.71 -15.06
N SER A 60 6.04 6.69 -14.48
CA SER A 60 7.47 6.90 -14.70
C SER A 60 8.37 5.99 -13.85
N PHE A 61 7.79 5.22 -12.91
CA PHE A 61 8.55 4.28 -12.09
C PHE A 61 8.71 2.91 -12.76
N ASN A 62 9.73 2.15 -12.30
CA ASN A 62 9.91 0.74 -12.62
C ASN A 62 9.94 -0.07 -11.32
N PRO A 63 8.79 -0.23 -10.63
CA PRO A 63 8.76 -0.88 -9.34
C PRO A 63 8.91 -2.40 -9.44
N LEU A 64 9.52 -3.01 -8.42
CA LEU A 64 9.50 -4.45 -8.20
C LEU A 64 8.25 -4.87 -7.41
N ILE A 65 7.82 -4.01 -6.49
CA ILE A 65 6.63 -4.20 -5.67
C ILE A 65 5.78 -2.94 -5.81
N GLY A 66 4.52 -3.10 -6.19
CA GLY A 66 3.53 -2.04 -6.26
C GLY A 66 2.38 -2.33 -5.29
N ILE A 67 1.97 -1.31 -4.52
CA ILE A 67 0.83 -1.40 -3.60
C ILE A 67 -0.26 -0.44 -4.07
N VAL A 68 -1.52 -0.91 -4.13
CA VAL A 68 -2.69 -0.07 -4.37
C VAL A 68 -3.69 -0.25 -3.22
N LEU A 69 -3.91 0.83 -2.48
CA LEU A 69 -4.71 0.82 -1.25
C LEU A 69 -6.21 0.93 -1.51
N ASN A 70 -6.58 1.79 -2.42
CA ASN A 70 -7.97 2.08 -2.81
C ASN A 70 -7.97 2.88 -4.11
N ILE A 71 -9.09 2.87 -4.79
CA ILE A 71 -9.35 3.67 -6.00
C ILE A 71 -10.73 4.29 -5.86
N GLU A 72 -10.79 5.61 -5.88
CA GLU A 72 -11.99 6.42 -5.84
C GLU A 72 -11.89 7.54 -6.87
N GLU A 73 -12.99 8.23 -7.16
CA GLU A 73 -12.96 9.40 -8.02
C GLU A 73 -12.16 10.52 -7.35
N ASP A 74 -11.07 10.92 -7.97
CA ASP A 74 -10.20 12.02 -7.56
C ASP A 74 -9.53 12.62 -8.81
N HIS A 75 -8.95 13.81 -8.68
CA HIS A 75 -8.22 14.46 -9.78
C HIS A 75 -9.05 14.56 -11.09
N LEU A 76 -10.35 14.90 -10.97
CA LEU A 76 -11.26 15.03 -12.13
C LEU A 76 -10.94 16.23 -13.02
N ASP A 77 -9.96 17.04 -12.65
CA ASP A 77 -9.32 18.03 -13.52
C ASP A 77 -8.37 17.40 -14.55
N TYR A 78 -7.93 16.17 -14.32
CA TYR A 78 -7.06 15.39 -15.20
C TYR A 78 -7.77 14.17 -15.80
N PHE A 79 -8.42 13.35 -14.97
CA PHE A 79 -9.14 12.17 -15.39
C PHE A 79 -10.61 12.49 -15.73
N SER A 80 -11.13 11.89 -16.79
CA SER A 80 -12.54 12.06 -17.21
C SER A 80 -13.53 11.30 -16.31
N GLY A 81 -13.05 10.44 -15.40
CA GLY A 81 -13.86 9.66 -14.47
C GLY A 81 -13.17 8.39 -13.99
N LEU A 82 -13.91 7.59 -13.22
CA LEU A 82 -13.40 6.40 -12.52
C LEU A 82 -12.78 5.36 -13.47
N ASP A 83 -13.34 5.16 -14.65
CA ASP A 83 -12.84 4.17 -15.61
C ASP A 83 -11.44 4.53 -16.12
N GLU A 84 -11.19 5.82 -16.36
CA GLU A 84 -9.87 6.28 -16.78
C GLU A 84 -8.85 6.16 -15.62
N ILE A 85 -9.27 6.45 -14.38
CA ILE A 85 -8.46 6.23 -13.17
C ILE A 85 -8.08 4.74 -13.06
N LYS A 86 -9.06 3.83 -13.16
CA LYS A 86 -8.80 2.38 -13.15
C LYS A 86 -7.84 1.96 -14.27
N ALA A 87 -8.01 2.49 -15.47
CA ALA A 87 -7.11 2.20 -16.60
C ALA A 87 -5.68 2.66 -16.30
N SER A 88 -5.49 3.81 -15.65
CA SER A 88 -4.19 4.30 -15.22
C SER A 88 -3.55 3.39 -14.16
N PHE A 89 -4.30 2.97 -13.14
CA PHE A 89 -3.81 2.01 -12.14
C PHE A 89 -3.51 0.63 -12.74
N ASN A 90 -4.26 0.17 -13.74
CA ASN A 90 -3.93 -1.06 -14.47
C ASN A 90 -2.60 -0.91 -15.24
N LYS A 91 -2.34 0.23 -15.89
CA LYS A 91 -1.03 0.52 -16.52
C LYS A 91 0.09 0.46 -15.48
N PHE A 92 -0.11 1.03 -14.29
CA PHE A 92 0.87 0.95 -13.18
C PHE A 92 1.16 -0.50 -12.80
N GLY A 93 0.14 -1.36 -12.65
CA GLY A 93 0.32 -2.79 -12.40
C GLY A 93 1.12 -3.50 -13.50
N LYS A 94 0.95 -3.10 -14.76
CA LYS A 94 1.68 -3.66 -15.92
C LYS A 94 3.15 -3.27 -15.99
N LEU A 95 3.60 -2.25 -15.25
CA LEU A 95 5.03 -1.91 -15.12
C LEU A 95 5.80 -2.94 -14.30
N LEU A 96 5.11 -3.68 -13.43
CA LEU A 96 5.74 -4.66 -12.56
C LEU A 96 6.25 -5.88 -13.37
N PRO A 97 7.48 -6.34 -13.13
CA PRO A 97 8.00 -7.53 -13.80
C PRO A 97 7.27 -8.79 -13.30
N GLN A 98 7.34 -9.88 -14.07
CA GLN A 98 6.74 -11.16 -13.69
C GLN A 98 7.25 -11.71 -12.35
N SER A 99 8.49 -11.38 -11.96
CA SER A 99 9.07 -11.73 -10.65
C SER A 99 8.63 -10.79 -9.52
N GLY A 100 7.90 -9.72 -9.84
CA GLY A 100 7.43 -8.71 -8.89
C GLY A 100 6.13 -9.09 -8.22
N TYR A 101 5.64 -8.16 -7.38
CA TYR A 101 4.39 -8.32 -6.64
C TYR A 101 3.51 -7.09 -6.82
N PHE A 102 2.23 -7.33 -7.08
CA PHE A 102 1.18 -6.31 -7.11
C PHE A 102 0.22 -6.57 -5.96
N ILE A 103 0.32 -5.75 -4.91
CA ILE A 103 -0.44 -5.88 -3.67
C ILE A 103 -1.64 -4.95 -3.76
N ILE A 104 -2.86 -5.48 -3.64
CA ILE A 104 -4.08 -4.70 -3.80
C ILE A 104 -5.06 -4.96 -2.65
N ASN A 105 -5.84 -3.95 -2.30
CA ASN A 105 -6.94 -4.08 -1.36
C ASN A 105 -8.10 -4.87 -2.01
N GLY A 106 -8.25 -6.14 -1.64
CA GLY A 106 -9.27 -7.02 -2.21
C GLY A 106 -10.69 -6.72 -1.75
N ASP A 107 -10.87 -5.85 -0.74
CA ASP A 107 -12.18 -5.40 -0.27
C ASP A 107 -12.67 -4.15 -1.02
N ASN A 108 -11.79 -3.45 -1.74
CA ASN A 108 -12.18 -2.31 -2.57
C ASN A 108 -12.57 -2.78 -3.96
N GLU A 109 -13.83 -2.56 -4.35
CA GLU A 109 -14.39 -3.06 -5.62
C GLU A 109 -13.60 -2.55 -6.84
N ASN A 110 -13.11 -1.31 -6.79
CA ASN A 110 -12.40 -0.71 -7.92
C ASN A 110 -11.00 -1.28 -8.15
N THR A 111 -10.38 -1.90 -7.12
CA THR A 111 -9.07 -2.53 -7.28
C THR A 111 -9.15 -3.91 -7.92
N LYS A 112 -10.32 -4.53 -7.97
CA LYS A 112 -10.51 -5.83 -8.62
C LYS A 112 -10.30 -5.76 -10.13
N ASP A 113 -10.65 -4.63 -10.74
CA ASP A 113 -10.59 -4.46 -12.19
C ASP A 113 -9.19 -4.17 -12.72
N ILE A 114 -8.28 -3.66 -11.85
CA ILE A 114 -6.96 -3.21 -12.30
C ILE A 114 -5.93 -4.32 -12.49
N VAL A 115 -6.26 -5.57 -12.17
CA VAL A 115 -5.33 -6.71 -12.28
C VAL A 115 -5.34 -7.39 -13.66
N TYR A 116 -6.21 -6.94 -14.56
CA TYR A 116 -6.31 -7.53 -15.89
C TYR A 116 -5.00 -7.42 -16.67
N ASP A 117 -4.52 -8.56 -17.16
CA ASP A 117 -3.28 -8.68 -17.93
C ASP A 117 -2.01 -8.16 -17.21
N VAL A 118 -2.01 -8.16 -15.88
CA VAL A 118 -0.83 -7.90 -15.05
C VAL A 118 -0.04 -9.19 -14.90
N ARG A 119 1.28 -9.15 -15.17
CA ARG A 119 2.17 -10.34 -15.15
C ARG A 119 2.76 -10.63 -13.79
N ALA A 120 2.79 -9.64 -12.91
CA ALA A 120 3.31 -9.77 -11.55
C ALA A 120 2.43 -10.69 -10.68
N ASN A 121 2.99 -11.18 -9.59
CA ASN A 121 2.25 -11.96 -8.61
C ASN A 121 1.25 -11.06 -7.88
N ILE A 122 -0.04 -11.36 -7.99
CA ILE A 122 -1.09 -10.60 -7.30
C ILE A 122 -1.22 -11.10 -5.87
N ILE A 123 -1.24 -10.17 -4.92
CA ILE A 123 -1.55 -10.42 -3.51
C ILE A 123 -2.71 -9.53 -3.11
N ARG A 124 -3.78 -10.12 -2.61
CA ARG A 124 -4.96 -9.40 -2.11
C ARG A 124 -4.95 -9.35 -0.59
N PHE A 125 -5.23 -8.18 -0.04
CA PHE A 125 -5.37 -8.01 1.41
C PHE A 125 -6.71 -7.36 1.76
N GLY A 126 -7.19 -7.64 2.98
CA GLY A 126 -8.44 -7.09 3.51
C GLY A 126 -9.11 -8.04 4.50
N GLN A 127 -10.38 -7.78 4.82
CA GLN A 127 -11.19 -8.61 5.74
C GLN A 127 -11.90 -9.75 5.04
N ASN A 128 -12.12 -9.66 3.71
CA ASN A 128 -12.79 -10.72 2.97
C ASN A 128 -11.98 -12.03 3.05
N PRO A 129 -12.62 -13.17 3.35
CA PRO A 129 -11.94 -14.46 3.48
C PRO A 129 -11.27 -14.96 2.18
N ASP A 130 -11.63 -14.40 1.04
CA ASP A 130 -11.02 -14.73 -0.26
C ASP A 130 -9.69 -14.00 -0.51
N ASN A 131 -9.25 -13.13 0.39
CA ASN A 131 -7.96 -12.46 0.32
C ASN A 131 -6.80 -13.40 0.69
N ASP A 132 -5.62 -13.12 0.15
CA ASP A 132 -4.38 -13.81 0.53
C ASP A 132 -3.92 -13.42 1.94
N ALA A 133 -4.05 -12.13 2.29
CA ALA A 133 -3.77 -11.57 3.61
C ALA A 133 -5.10 -11.14 4.25
N ILE A 134 -5.54 -11.87 5.27
CA ILE A 134 -6.86 -11.71 5.89
C ILE A 134 -6.72 -11.03 7.24
N ILE A 135 -7.36 -9.88 7.38
CA ILE A 135 -7.50 -9.13 8.63
C ILE A 135 -8.70 -9.69 9.40
N SER A 136 -8.51 -10.04 10.67
CA SER A 136 -9.59 -10.55 11.53
C SER A 136 -9.48 -10.02 12.96
N ASP A 137 -10.53 -10.29 13.76
CA ASP A 137 -10.57 -10.00 15.20
C ASP A 137 -10.21 -8.56 15.58
N ILE A 138 -10.69 -7.60 14.76
CA ILE A 138 -10.45 -6.18 14.99
C ILE A 138 -11.11 -5.75 16.29
N ARG A 139 -10.33 -5.18 17.19
CA ARG A 139 -10.76 -4.58 18.46
C ARG A 139 -9.93 -3.34 18.74
N TYR A 140 -10.34 -2.58 19.74
CA TYR A 140 -9.64 -1.36 20.14
C TYR A 140 -9.30 -1.44 21.61
N ASP A 141 -8.12 -0.95 21.99
CA ASP A 141 -7.73 -0.83 23.40
C ASP A 141 -8.45 0.36 24.07
N GLU A 142 -8.15 0.58 25.35
CA GLU A 142 -8.73 1.68 26.13
C GLU A 142 -8.39 3.09 25.61
N ASN A 143 -7.33 3.21 24.81
CA ASN A 143 -6.90 4.46 24.18
C ASN A 143 -7.44 4.60 22.74
N GLY A 144 -8.15 3.58 22.22
CA GLY A 144 -8.71 3.58 20.87
C GLY A 144 -7.74 3.12 19.79
N TYR A 145 -6.60 2.55 20.15
CA TYR A 145 -5.66 1.95 19.21
C TYR A 145 -6.13 0.56 18.77
N ALA A 146 -5.95 0.27 17.49
CA ALA A 146 -6.43 -0.96 16.90
C ALA A 146 -5.53 -2.17 17.26
N ILE A 147 -6.21 -3.27 17.62
CA ILE A 147 -5.61 -4.60 17.77
C ILE A 147 -6.32 -5.52 16.79
N PHE A 148 -5.58 -6.29 16.00
CA PHE A 148 -6.16 -7.20 15.01
C PHE A 148 -5.25 -8.42 14.79
N ASN A 149 -5.80 -9.48 14.23
CA ASN A 149 -5.04 -10.65 13.78
C ASN A 149 -4.84 -10.59 12.27
N LEU A 150 -3.72 -11.13 11.81
CA LEU A 150 -3.41 -11.25 10.39
C LEU A 150 -3.08 -12.70 10.04
N LYS A 151 -3.70 -13.19 8.98
CA LYS A 151 -3.43 -14.50 8.38
C LYS A 151 -2.98 -14.31 6.94
N TYR A 152 -1.87 -14.89 6.54
CA TYR A 152 -1.36 -14.84 5.17
C TYR A 152 -1.28 -16.23 4.56
N LYS A 153 -1.99 -16.46 3.45
CA LYS A 153 -2.05 -17.75 2.73
C LYS A 153 -2.23 -18.96 3.67
N GLY A 154 -3.15 -18.82 4.62
CA GLY A 154 -3.48 -19.86 5.58
C GLY A 154 -2.60 -19.88 6.84
N VAL A 155 -1.47 -19.19 6.86
CA VAL A 155 -0.56 -19.11 8.02
C VAL A 155 -0.97 -17.95 8.93
N ASN A 156 -1.21 -18.22 10.20
CA ASN A 156 -1.49 -17.19 11.20
C ASN A 156 -0.18 -16.46 11.55
N LEU A 157 -0.14 -15.16 11.32
CA LEU A 157 1.01 -14.30 11.64
C LEU A 157 0.92 -13.71 13.07
N GLY A 158 -0.18 -13.94 13.78
CA GLY A 158 -0.40 -13.45 15.12
C GLY A 158 -1.17 -12.15 15.20
N GLY A 159 -1.14 -11.54 16.38
CA GLY A 159 -1.81 -10.27 16.68
C GLY A 159 -0.89 -9.07 16.47
N PHE A 160 -1.48 -8.00 15.97
CA PHE A 160 -0.83 -6.71 15.73
C PHE A 160 -1.53 -5.63 16.55
N HIS A 161 -0.77 -4.71 17.10
CA HIS A 161 -1.27 -3.53 17.81
C HIS A 161 -0.68 -2.29 17.17
N LEU A 162 -1.54 -1.41 16.68
CA LEU A 162 -1.12 -0.14 16.05
C LEU A 162 -1.03 0.96 17.10
N SER A 163 -0.16 1.92 16.86
CA SER A 163 -0.07 3.20 17.59
C SER A 163 -0.67 4.38 16.80
N VAL A 164 -1.53 4.06 15.82
CA VAL A 164 -2.27 5.04 15.00
C VAL A 164 -3.75 4.67 14.96
N TYR A 165 -4.62 5.68 14.87
CA TYR A 165 -6.06 5.49 14.94
C TYR A 165 -6.70 5.13 13.60
N GLY A 166 -7.84 4.47 13.67
CA GLY A 166 -8.77 4.29 12.57
C GLY A 166 -8.58 2.99 11.78
N LEU A 167 -9.73 2.48 11.32
CA LEU A 167 -9.80 1.25 10.52
C LEU A 167 -8.92 1.32 9.26
N HIS A 168 -8.88 2.47 8.61
CA HIS A 168 -8.07 2.69 7.41
C HIS A 168 -6.57 2.43 7.66
N ASN A 169 -6.07 2.69 8.88
CA ASN A 169 -4.68 2.42 9.22
C ASN A 169 -4.39 0.94 9.46
N ILE A 170 -5.40 0.11 9.79
CA ILE A 170 -5.25 -1.34 9.77
C ILE A 170 -4.97 -1.82 8.34
N TYR A 171 -5.73 -1.32 7.35
CA TYR A 171 -5.49 -1.63 5.94
C TYR A 171 -4.13 -1.12 5.46
N ASN A 172 -3.77 0.13 5.80
CA ASN A 172 -2.47 0.72 5.44
C ASN A 172 -1.28 -0.07 6.01
N ALA A 173 -1.42 -0.62 7.23
CA ALA A 173 -0.38 -1.40 7.89
C ALA A 173 -0.33 -2.86 7.39
N THR A 174 -1.44 -3.38 6.85
CA THR A 174 -1.52 -4.73 6.31
C THR A 174 -0.93 -4.82 4.90
N ALA A 175 -1.05 -3.76 4.12
CA ALA A 175 -0.56 -3.67 2.75
C ALA A 175 0.97 -3.74 2.67
#